data_a761738871646c732d69999e80594570
#
_entry.id   a761738871646c732d69999e80594570
#
_cell.length_a   1.000
_cell.length_b   1.000
_cell.length_c   1.000
_cell.angle_alpha   90.00
_cell.angle_beta   90.00
_cell.angle_gamma   90.00
#
_symmetry.space_group_name_H-M   'P 1'
#
loop_
_entity.id
_entity.type
_entity.pdbx_description
1 polymer ?
#
loop_
_entity_poly.entity_id
_entity_poly.type
_entity_poly.pdbx_seq_one_letter_code
_entity_poly.pdbx_strand_id
1 'polypeptide(L)'
;MMIPVSAAQFINAYETIQAENYSEASCASVLGLGSTHYLENCLDAGGGKNVFDWQRNTYFKYANVDFGSDAAYGFSARVADFSDHADLKIILDSINGPVIGTLHIVSTGKQQDWETQSCPITPTSGVHDVFLKFENNPAKASLNYFTFLHTVPEETVRPTYSYEPLPANWQGRDTRPDTWVATDMLGEAVADNRLAGNPRSNKYVGIFYHLFLTRKQGEVYDNSRLLEENYFDPAYGPVNTDHFWGKPIFDYYRNIDTYVIRRHAQLLYNAGVDVIIFDTSNAGFPFAPYWMAIVDTLYQMREEGLNTPQFAFHTGDGTDGTNKLAAYLYKNLYSTGKYRELWFMWDGKPLMLGNSTQLSAQYRNVFTFRRSWAWQSGENQFPWLDNTPQGYGWNESADKPEATSVCLAQHATTNKGKSYSGGVEPANVSEETTLELINFREQWEHALSLDPEFIFVTAWNEWVASNYYAAEGQDFLGRKLSANDYYFVDEYNPEFSRDIEPSDGFLGDEAYMKLAHYIRLFKGARAVGAANGSHTISINESFAQWDTVEPAFYDSVGDVTHRNELAYAGYTTLVNQSGRNDFDTLKVAYDAENLYFYVKSFNRFLIISLDVLICRY
;
A
#
# COMPACT_ATOMS: atom_id res chain seq x y z
N MET A 1 -10.19 -6.37 -68.98
CA MET A 1 -10.82 -5.54 -67.93
C MET A 1 -9.81 -5.45 -66.81
N MET A 2 -9.02 -4.36 -66.76
CA MET A 2 -8.09 -4.10 -65.67
C MET A 2 -8.88 -3.67 -64.43
N ILE A 3 -8.77 -4.42 -63.37
CA ILE A 3 -9.27 -4.02 -62.06
C ILE A 3 -8.35 -2.87 -61.59
N PRO A 4 -8.88 -1.69 -61.25
CA PRO A 4 -8.03 -0.63 -60.71
C PRO A 4 -7.46 -1.11 -59.38
N VAL A 5 -6.15 -1.13 -59.28
CA VAL A 5 -5.44 -1.28 -57.99
C VAL A 5 -5.79 0.01 -57.22
N SER A 6 -6.50 -0.16 -56.12
CA SER A 6 -6.72 0.94 -55.18
C SER A 6 -5.35 1.51 -54.77
N ALA A 7 -5.14 2.80 -54.97
CA ALA A 7 -3.92 3.43 -54.49
C ALA A 7 -3.80 3.18 -53.00
N ALA A 8 -2.63 2.72 -52.54
CA ALA A 8 -2.36 2.55 -51.12
C ALA A 8 -2.60 3.92 -50.44
N GLN A 9 -3.43 3.94 -49.41
CA GLN A 9 -3.69 5.15 -48.63
C GLN A 9 -2.51 5.27 -47.65
N PHE A 10 -1.76 6.37 -47.77
CA PHE A 10 -0.66 6.70 -46.87
C PHE A 10 -1.19 7.52 -45.70
N ILE A 11 -0.66 7.26 -44.50
CA ILE A 11 -0.91 8.02 -43.28
C ILE A 11 0.25 8.98 -43.11
N ASN A 12 -0.01 10.28 -43.06
CA ASN A 12 1.04 11.26 -42.79
C ASN A 12 1.49 11.14 -41.32
N ALA A 13 2.78 10.85 -41.10
CA ALA A 13 3.35 10.66 -39.77
C ALA A 13 3.25 11.91 -38.88
N TYR A 14 3.21 13.10 -39.48
CA TYR A 14 3.22 14.39 -38.77
C TYR A 14 1.82 14.97 -38.51
N GLU A 15 0.78 14.29 -38.95
CA GLU A 15 -0.60 14.60 -38.58
C GLU A 15 -1.05 13.76 -37.39
N THR A 16 -2.16 14.15 -36.77
CA THR A 16 -2.74 13.37 -35.67
C THR A 16 -3.28 12.04 -36.20
N ILE A 17 -2.72 10.94 -35.74
CA ILE A 17 -3.14 9.59 -36.04
C ILE A 17 -4.01 9.10 -34.88
N GLN A 18 -5.30 8.89 -35.14
CA GLN A 18 -6.23 8.38 -34.13
C GLN A 18 -5.91 6.92 -33.84
N ALA A 19 -5.82 6.56 -32.57
CA ALA A 19 -5.36 5.25 -32.15
C ALA A 19 -6.31 4.13 -32.56
N GLU A 20 -7.61 4.39 -32.68
CA GLU A 20 -8.61 3.42 -33.14
C GLU A 20 -8.53 3.10 -34.64
N ASN A 21 -7.75 3.87 -35.42
CA ASN A 21 -7.60 3.67 -36.88
C ASN A 21 -6.49 2.65 -37.22
N TYR A 22 -6.21 1.73 -36.33
CA TYR A 22 -5.25 0.64 -36.60
C TYR A 22 -5.75 -0.29 -37.71
N SER A 23 -4.82 -0.83 -38.51
CA SER A 23 -5.09 -1.81 -39.56
C SER A 23 -5.12 -3.25 -39.04
N GLU A 24 -4.43 -3.51 -37.92
CA GLU A 24 -4.32 -4.81 -37.28
C GLU A 24 -4.07 -4.61 -35.76
N ALA A 25 -4.61 -5.49 -34.94
CA ALA A 25 -4.29 -5.57 -33.51
C ALA A 25 -4.05 -7.02 -33.10
N SER A 26 -3.10 -7.26 -32.19
CA SER A 26 -2.92 -8.59 -31.65
C SER A 26 -4.09 -8.96 -30.75
N CYS A 27 -4.78 -10.03 -31.10
CA CYS A 27 -5.76 -10.66 -30.24
C CYS A 27 -5.11 -11.87 -29.56
N ALA A 28 -4.71 -11.77 -28.31
CA ALA A 28 -4.56 -12.98 -27.51
C ALA A 28 -5.98 -13.48 -27.21
N SER A 29 -6.46 -14.43 -28.01
CA SER A 29 -7.78 -15.05 -27.84
C SER A 29 -7.80 -15.88 -26.56
N VAL A 30 -8.11 -15.28 -25.42
CA VAL A 30 -8.29 -16.03 -24.17
C VAL A 30 -9.77 -16.27 -23.86
N LEU A 31 -10.72 -15.64 -24.54
CA LEU A 31 -12.15 -15.81 -24.24
C LEU A 31 -13.10 -15.82 -25.46
N GLY A 32 -12.62 -15.99 -26.71
CA GLY A 32 -13.52 -16.05 -27.88
C GLY A 32 -14.30 -14.75 -28.14
N LEU A 33 -13.85 -13.63 -27.63
CA LEU A 33 -14.44 -12.31 -27.79
C LEU A 33 -13.75 -11.61 -28.97
N GLY A 34 -14.52 -11.11 -29.93
CA GLY A 34 -14.02 -10.54 -31.18
C GLY A 34 -13.23 -9.24 -31.01
N SER A 35 -12.62 -8.77 -32.09
CA SER A 35 -11.67 -7.66 -32.20
C SER A 35 -12.11 -6.26 -31.68
N THR A 36 -13.32 -6.09 -31.17
CA THR A 36 -13.86 -4.81 -30.69
C THR A 36 -13.57 -4.52 -29.21
N HIS A 37 -12.85 -5.42 -28.51
CA HIS A 37 -12.65 -5.32 -27.05
C HIS A 37 -11.50 -4.42 -26.63
N TYR A 38 -10.74 -3.86 -27.56
CA TYR A 38 -9.67 -2.88 -27.31
C TYR A 38 -10.11 -1.43 -27.46
N LEU A 39 -11.39 -1.20 -27.79
CA LEU A 39 -11.95 0.12 -28.01
C LEU A 39 -12.94 0.48 -26.91
N GLU A 40 -12.75 1.63 -26.32
CA GLU A 40 -13.70 2.22 -25.40
C GLU A 40 -14.09 3.64 -25.82
N ASN A 41 -15.12 4.21 -25.18
CA ASN A 41 -15.48 5.61 -25.41
C ASN A 41 -14.42 6.49 -24.75
N CYS A 42 -13.85 7.41 -25.54
CA CYS A 42 -12.88 8.37 -25.07
C CYS A 42 -13.57 9.55 -24.38
N LEU A 43 -13.13 9.89 -23.17
CA LEU A 43 -13.63 11.05 -22.42
C LEU A 43 -12.73 12.28 -22.58
N ASP A 44 -11.70 12.22 -23.42
CA ASP A 44 -10.84 13.36 -23.74
C ASP A 44 -11.60 14.42 -24.56
N ALA A 45 -11.03 15.61 -24.65
CA ALA A 45 -11.57 16.69 -25.48
C ALA A 45 -11.64 16.23 -26.96
N GLY A 46 -12.83 16.24 -27.54
CA GLY A 46 -13.07 15.77 -28.91
C GLY A 46 -13.82 14.41 -28.97
N GLY A 47 -13.89 13.66 -27.89
CA GLY A 47 -14.62 12.40 -27.82
C GLY A 47 -14.02 11.30 -28.72
N GLY A 48 -14.90 10.44 -29.28
CA GLY A 48 -14.49 9.35 -30.17
C GLY A 48 -14.21 8.05 -29.42
N LYS A 49 -13.21 7.33 -29.88
CA LYS A 49 -12.74 6.07 -29.29
C LYS A 49 -11.27 6.20 -28.92
N ASN A 50 -10.85 5.42 -27.98
CA ASN A 50 -9.45 5.18 -27.70
C ASN A 50 -9.16 3.67 -27.68
N VAL A 51 -7.91 3.30 -27.88
CA VAL A 51 -7.45 1.93 -27.65
C VAL A 51 -6.91 1.79 -26.24
N PHE A 52 -6.99 0.59 -25.70
CA PHE A 52 -6.46 0.26 -24.38
C PHE A 52 -5.91 -1.16 -24.32
N ASP A 53 -4.99 -1.41 -23.41
CA ASP A 53 -4.41 -2.74 -23.21
C ASP A 53 -4.97 -3.40 -21.93
N TRP A 54 -5.69 -4.52 -22.10
CA TRP A 54 -6.14 -5.38 -21.01
C TRP A 54 -5.16 -6.52 -20.70
N GLN A 55 -4.25 -6.78 -21.65
CA GLN A 55 -3.36 -7.93 -21.58
C GLN A 55 -1.94 -7.49 -21.95
N ARG A 56 -0.95 -8.02 -21.29
CA ARG A 56 0.45 -7.74 -21.59
C ARG A 56 0.79 -8.09 -23.04
N ASN A 57 1.56 -7.20 -23.68
CA ASN A 57 2.05 -7.35 -25.06
C ASN A 57 1.00 -7.19 -26.17
N THR A 58 -0.07 -6.46 -25.93
CA THR A 58 -0.98 -6.04 -27.01
C THR A 58 -0.26 -5.06 -27.94
N TYR A 59 -0.43 -5.25 -29.25
CA TYR A 59 0.04 -4.29 -30.24
C TYR A 59 -1.07 -3.83 -31.17
N PHE A 60 -0.88 -2.62 -31.74
CA PHE A 60 -1.70 -2.02 -32.78
C PHE A 60 -0.81 -1.64 -33.95
N LYS A 61 -1.19 -2.06 -35.17
CA LYS A 61 -0.46 -1.80 -36.41
C LYS A 61 -1.13 -0.68 -37.19
N TYR A 62 -0.34 0.27 -37.66
CA TYR A 62 -0.72 1.35 -38.58
C TYR A 62 0.07 1.16 -39.87
N ALA A 63 -0.61 0.78 -40.94
CA ALA A 63 0.06 0.45 -42.19
C ALA A 63 0.34 1.70 -43.04
N ASN A 64 1.47 1.70 -43.76
CA ASN A 64 1.89 2.74 -44.69
C ASN A 64 1.95 4.15 -44.06
N VAL A 65 2.58 4.29 -42.89
CA VAL A 65 2.89 5.59 -42.29
C VAL A 65 4.04 6.23 -43.04
N ASP A 66 3.79 7.40 -43.64
CA ASP A 66 4.73 8.14 -44.47
C ASP A 66 5.42 9.24 -43.67
N PHE A 67 6.72 9.06 -43.41
CA PHE A 67 7.60 10.01 -42.75
C PHE A 67 8.23 11.01 -43.74
N GLY A 68 7.97 10.86 -45.06
CA GLY A 68 8.60 11.71 -46.07
C GLY A 68 10.10 11.52 -46.20
N SER A 69 10.77 12.54 -46.78
CA SER A 69 12.23 12.61 -46.88
C SER A 69 12.91 13.17 -45.64
N ASP A 70 12.21 13.98 -44.88
CA ASP A 70 12.72 14.60 -43.66
C ASP A 70 12.46 13.71 -42.46
N ALA A 71 13.52 13.32 -41.75
CA ALA A 71 13.40 12.36 -40.69
C ALA A 71 12.57 12.87 -39.50
N ALA A 72 11.79 11.98 -38.89
CA ALA A 72 11.22 12.18 -37.57
C ALA A 72 12.25 11.85 -36.49
N TYR A 73 12.27 12.64 -35.44
CA TYR A 73 13.18 12.51 -34.29
C TYR A 73 12.45 12.32 -32.97
N GLY A 74 11.14 12.43 -32.96
CA GLY A 74 10.31 12.32 -31.79
C GLY A 74 8.97 11.64 -32.04
N PHE A 75 8.39 11.15 -30.96
CA PHE A 75 7.08 10.58 -30.88
C PHE A 75 6.31 11.26 -29.75
N SER A 76 5.07 11.64 -30.00
CA SER A 76 4.17 12.25 -29.02
C SER A 76 2.84 11.52 -29.04
N ALA A 77 2.32 11.20 -27.90
CA ALA A 77 1.09 10.43 -27.73
C ALA A 77 0.19 11.03 -26.65
N ARG A 78 -1.12 10.99 -26.88
CA ARG A 78 -2.15 11.31 -25.90
C ARG A 78 -2.53 10.05 -25.17
N VAL A 79 -2.11 9.92 -23.92
CA VAL A 79 -2.21 8.70 -23.12
C VAL A 79 -2.97 8.96 -21.82
N ALA A 80 -3.56 7.90 -21.28
CA ALA A 80 -4.11 7.85 -19.94
C ALA A 80 -3.70 6.54 -19.28
N ASP A 81 -3.05 6.63 -18.13
CA ASP A 81 -2.65 5.47 -17.32
C ASP A 81 -2.75 5.83 -15.84
N PHE A 82 -3.12 4.87 -15.02
CA PHE A 82 -3.15 5.04 -13.58
C PHE A 82 -1.95 4.37 -12.87
N SER A 83 -1.01 3.83 -13.63
CA SER A 83 0.20 3.21 -13.11
C SER A 83 1.43 3.67 -13.90
N ASP A 84 2.55 3.87 -13.24
CA ASP A 84 3.80 4.29 -13.88
C ASP A 84 4.58 3.13 -14.53
N HIS A 85 3.92 2.03 -14.89
CA HIS A 85 4.62 0.82 -15.33
C HIS A 85 4.41 0.46 -16.80
N ALA A 86 3.54 1.15 -17.53
CA ALA A 86 3.31 0.87 -18.93
C ALA A 86 4.42 1.45 -19.80
N ASP A 87 4.95 0.65 -20.72
CA ASP A 87 5.86 1.05 -21.77
C ASP A 87 5.18 0.89 -23.13
N LEU A 88 5.24 1.92 -23.96
CA LEU A 88 4.74 1.88 -25.34
C LEU A 88 5.93 1.88 -26.29
N LYS A 89 6.24 0.70 -26.86
CA LYS A 89 7.29 0.56 -27.86
C LYS A 89 6.80 0.95 -29.25
N ILE A 90 7.62 1.69 -29.96
CA ILE A 90 7.42 2.07 -31.36
C ILE A 90 8.33 1.20 -32.22
N ILE A 91 7.74 0.33 -33.04
CA ILE A 91 8.44 -0.72 -33.81
C ILE A 91 8.09 -0.55 -35.29
N LEU A 92 9.04 -0.77 -36.20
CA LEU A 92 8.82 -0.61 -37.65
C LEU A 92 8.75 -1.94 -38.37
N ASP A 93 7.94 -1.98 -39.43
CA ASP A 93 7.83 -2.97 -40.51
C ASP A 93 7.36 -4.35 -40.08
N SER A 94 7.64 -4.78 -38.87
CA SER A 94 7.11 -6.03 -38.31
C SER A 94 7.11 -5.95 -36.78
N ILE A 95 6.28 -6.76 -36.12
CA ILE A 95 6.21 -6.80 -34.64
C ILE A 95 7.56 -7.16 -33.98
N ASN A 96 8.44 -7.83 -34.71
CA ASN A 96 9.80 -8.17 -34.31
C ASN A 96 10.85 -7.30 -35.00
N GLY A 97 10.43 -6.20 -35.63
CA GLY A 97 11.29 -5.25 -36.31
C GLY A 97 12.08 -4.35 -35.38
N PRO A 98 12.79 -3.35 -35.94
CA PRO A 98 13.57 -2.43 -35.12
C PRO A 98 12.66 -1.58 -34.21
N VAL A 99 12.99 -1.56 -32.92
CA VAL A 99 12.41 -0.62 -31.95
C VAL A 99 13.10 0.72 -32.14
N ILE A 100 12.36 1.71 -32.61
CA ILE A 100 12.89 3.08 -32.83
C ILE A 100 12.76 3.99 -31.62
N GLY A 101 11.89 3.65 -30.66
CA GLY A 101 11.69 4.40 -29.41
C GLY A 101 10.84 3.62 -28.42
N THR A 102 10.86 4.07 -27.18
CA THR A 102 9.98 3.59 -26.12
C THR A 102 9.48 4.80 -25.33
N LEU A 103 8.16 5.00 -25.30
CA LEU A 103 7.53 5.95 -24.40
C LEU A 103 7.27 5.25 -23.07
N HIS A 104 7.98 5.68 -22.03
CA HIS A 104 7.75 5.27 -20.65
C HIS A 104 6.56 6.07 -20.09
N ILE A 105 5.36 5.51 -20.17
CA ILE A 105 4.14 6.22 -19.78
C ILE A 105 4.18 6.53 -18.29
N VAL A 106 4.08 7.82 -17.98
CA VAL A 106 3.93 8.35 -16.63
C VAL A 106 2.45 8.32 -16.26
N SER A 107 2.13 7.97 -15.02
CA SER A 107 0.76 7.94 -14.53
C SER A 107 0.08 9.29 -14.71
N THR A 108 -1.09 9.28 -15.32
CA THR A 108 -1.96 10.45 -15.43
C THR A 108 -2.97 10.55 -14.27
N GLY A 109 -2.85 9.63 -13.31
CA GLY A 109 -3.71 9.58 -12.13
C GLY A 109 -5.05 8.89 -12.35
N LYS A 110 -5.60 8.82 -13.57
CA LYS A 110 -6.90 8.20 -13.89
C LYS A 110 -6.90 7.54 -15.25
N GLN A 111 -7.73 6.51 -15.41
CA GLN A 111 -7.86 5.74 -16.64
C GLN A 111 -8.34 6.57 -17.86
N GLN A 112 -9.09 7.63 -17.65
CA GLN A 112 -9.58 8.54 -18.67
C GLN A 112 -9.14 9.98 -18.38
N ASP A 113 -8.04 10.14 -17.68
CA ASP A 113 -7.38 11.43 -17.48
C ASP A 113 -6.21 11.51 -18.45
N TRP A 114 -6.34 12.40 -19.42
CA TRP A 114 -5.49 12.37 -20.61
C TRP A 114 -4.38 13.41 -20.54
N GLU A 115 -3.15 12.97 -20.80
CA GLU A 115 -1.97 13.82 -20.92
C GLU A 115 -1.23 13.53 -22.21
N THR A 116 -0.55 14.55 -22.75
CA THR A 116 0.36 14.38 -23.87
C THR A 116 1.75 14.09 -23.34
N GLN A 117 2.29 12.94 -23.72
CA GLN A 117 3.60 12.49 -23.31
C GLN A 117 4.46 12.19 -24.54
N SER A 118 5.78 12.35 -24.45
CA SER A 118 6.68 12.31 -25.59
C SER A 118 7.98 11.58 -25.28
N CYS A 119 8.58 10.99 -26.31
CA CYS A 119 9.93 10.42 -26.23
C CYS A 119 10.73 10.67 -27.51
N PRO A 120 12.06 10.71 -27.45
CA PRO A 120 12.91 10.68 -28.63
C PRO A 120 12.81 9.34 -29.35
N ILE A 121 12.99 9.36 -30.66
CA ILE A 121 13.10 8.14 -31.47
C ILE A 121 14.35 8.14 -32.33
N THR A 122 14.78 6.97 -32.76
CA THR A 122 15.80 6.84 -33.81
C THR A 122 15.30 7.55 -35.06
N PRO A 123 16.14 8.41 -35.70
CA PRO A 123 15.73 9.16 -36.89
C PRO A 123 15.15 8.24 -37.98
N THR A 124 13.89 8.49 -38.36
CA THR A 124 13.12 7.63 -39.25
C THR A 124 12.54 8.44 -40.41
N SER A 125 12.72 7.96 -41.66
CA SER A 125 12.19 8.58 -42.89
C SER A 125 11.68 7.51 -43.85
N GLY A 126 10.88 7.89 -44.86
CA GLY A 126 10.27 6.97 -45.80
C GLY A 126 8.92 6.46 -45.34
N VAL A 127 8.47 5.35 -45.93
CA VAL A 127 7.17 4.73 -45.62
C VAL A 127 7.37 3.44 -44.85
N HIS A 128 6.75 3.32 -43.71
CA HIS A 128 6.86 2.17 -42.84
C HIS A 128 5.51 1.72 -42.28
N ASP A 129 5.40 0.45 -41.97
CA ASP A 129 4.36 -0.04 -41.07
C ASP A 129 4.79 0.23 -39.62
N VAL A 130 3.98 0.91 -38.86
CA VAL A 130 4.26 1.25 -37.45
C VAL A 130 3.48 0.31 -36.54
N PHE A 131 4.18 -0.33 -35.61
CA PHE A 131 3.57 -1.12 -34.54
C PHE A 131 3.77 -0.41 -33.20
N LEU A 132 2.68 -0.13 -32.53
CA LEU A 132 2.68 0.38 -31.15
C LEU A 132 2.37 -0.80 -30.22
N LYS A 133 3.34 -1.18 -29.39
CA LYS A 133 3.22 -2.34 -28.51
C LYS A 133 3.32 -1.92 -27.05
N PHE A 134 2.28 -2.22 -26.28
CA PHE A 134 2.32 -2.07 -24.84
C PHE A 134 3.11 -3.21 -24.20
N GLU A 135 4.09 -2.84 -23.36
CA GLU A 135 4.84 -3.79 -22.51
C GLU A 135 4.77 -3.33 -21.05
N ASN A 136 5.08 -4.26 -20.16
CA ASN A 136 5.12 -4.02 -18.71
C ASN A 136 3.85 -3.36 -18.13
N ASN A 137 2.71 -3.54 -18.79
CA ASN A 137 1.45 -2.95 -18.41
C ASN A 137 0.67 -3.88 -17.46
N PRO A 138 0.77 -3.73 -16.12
CA PRO A 138 -0.03 -4.48 -15.16
C PRO A 138 -1.46 -3.96 -15.06
N ALA A 139 -1.70 -2.76 -15.58
CA ALA A 139 -2.94 -2.04 -15.54
C ALA A 139 -3.31 -1.58 -16.94
N LYS A 140 -4.52 -1.12 -17.11
CA LYS A 140 -5.09 -0.67 -18.37
C LYS A 140 -4.52 0.71 -18.76
N ALA A 141 -3.48 0.74 -19.59
CA ALA A 141 -3.04 1.95 -20.27
C ALA A 141 -3.89 2.20 -21.52
N SER A 142 -4.19 3.45 -21.78
CA SER A 142 -5.04 3.89 -22.90
C SER A 142 -4.28 4.87 -23.79
N LEU A 143 -4.53 4.79 -25.11
CA LEU A 143 -3.98 5.67 -26.13
C LEU A 143 -5.13 6.24 -26.96
N ASN A 144 -5.23 7.58 -27.03
CA ASN A 144 -6.24 8.29 -27.82
C ASN A 144 -5.74 8.58 -29.23
N TYR A 145 -4.60 9.27 -29.35
CA TYR A 145 -3.94 9.55 -30.63
C TYR A 145 -2.44 9.74 -30.44
N PHE A 146 -1.72 9.75 -31.55
CA PHE A 146 -0.28 10.02 -31.56
C PHE A 146 0.14 10.77 -32.82
N THR A 147 1.35 11.31 -32.79
CA THR A 147 2.01 11.94 -33.94
C THR A 147 3.52 11.79 -33.83
N PHE A 148 4.23 11.90 -34.95
CA PHE A 148 5.69 11.98 -34.97
C PHE A 148 6.14 13.44 -35.11
N LEU A 149 7.36 13.74 -34.69
CA LEU A 149 7.88 15.08 -34.60
C LEU A 149 9.17 15.21 -35.38
N HIS A 150 9.35 16.34 -36.10
CA HIS A 150 10.60 16.70 -36.79
C HIS A 150 11.72 17.10 -35.83
N THR A 151 11.43 17.28 -34.57
CA THR A 151 12.40 17.67 -33.53
C THR A 151 12.45 16.64 -32.43
N VAL A 152 13.56 16.55 -31.74
CA VAL A 152 13.66 15.78 -30.50
C VAL A 152 12.80 16.46 -29.44
N PRO A 153 11.74 15.82 -28.93
CA PRO A 153 10.93 16.40 -27.86
C PRO A 153 11.68 16.39 -26.54
N GLU A 154 11.21 17.20 -25.60
CA GLU A 154 11.52 16.97 -24.19
C GLU A 154 10.92 15.61 -23.79
N GLU A 155 11.73 14.71 -23.29
CA GLU A 155 11.30 13.37 -22.90
C GLU A 155 10.42 13.46 -21.65
N THR A 156 9.25 12.85 -21.70
CA THR A 156 8.45 12.64 -20.50
C THR A 156 9.13 11.56 -19.64
N VAL A 157 9.77 12.00 -18.58
CA VAL A 157 10.52 11.13 -17.68
C VAL A 157 9.62 10.76 -16.50
N ARG A 158 9.54 9.46 -16.19
CA ARG A 158 8.93 9.05 -14.92
C ARG A 158 9.67 9.77 -13.78
N PRO A 159 8.95 10.34 -12.81
CA PRO A 159 9.60 10.93 -11.66
C PRO A 159 10.50 9.87 -11.00
N THR A 160 11.81 10.00 -11.23
CA THR A 160 12.76 9.35 -10.35
C THR A 160 12.81 10.24 -9.12
N TYR A 161 12.26 9.76 -8.02
CA TYR A 161 12.47 10.41 -6.75
C TYR A 161 13.97 10.33 -6.45
N SER A 162 14.72 11.34 -6.89
CA SER A 162 16.11 11.49 -6.48
C SER A 162 16.08 11.93 -5.03
N TYR A 163 16.18 10.98 -4.14
CA TYR A 163 16.47 11.31 -2.75
C TYR A 163 17.91 11.84 -2.70
N GLU A 164 18.08 12.95 -2.01
CA GLU A 164 19.44 13.40 -1.66
C GLU A 164 20.14 12.24 -0.95
N PRO A 165 21.35 11.87 -1.37
CA PRO A 165 22.05 10.77 -0.72
C PRO A 165 22.20 11.05 0.76
N LEU A 166 21.87 10.07 1.60
CA LEU A 166 22.03 10.17 3.03
C LEU A 166 23.50 10.55 3.36
N PRO A 167 23.73 11.40 4.36
CA PRO A 167 25.09 11.77 4.76
C PRO A 167 25.95 10.52 5.01
N ALA A 168 27.22 10.57 4.62
CA ALA A 168 28.13 9.42 4.76
C ALA A 168 28.27 8.90 6.21
N ASN A 169 27.97 9.75 7.20
CA ASN A 169 27.95 9.39 8.63
C ASN A 169 26.65 8.74 9.12
N TRP A 170 25.65 8.58 8.26
CA TRP A 170 24.39 7.90 8.56
C TRP A 170 24.56 6.40 8.77
N GLN A 171 25.50 5.77 8.06
CA GLN A 171 25.73 4.32 8.15
C GLN A 171 26.15 3.90 9.56
N GLY A 172 25.40 2.97 10.14
CA GLY A 172 25.67 2.39 11.46
C GLY A 172 24.96 3.08 12.64
N ARG A 173 24.07 4.05 12.40
CA ARG A 173 23.22 4.63 13.45
C ARG A 173 22.12 3.64 13.83
N ASP A 174 21.84 3.55 15.12
CA ASP A 174 20.74 2.75 15.62
C ASP A 174 19.42 3.53 15.60
N THR A 175 18.64 3.36 14.55
CA THR A 175 17.32 4.00 14.37
C THR A 175 16.17 3.11 14.84
N ARG A 176 16.45 1.97 15.48
CA ARG A 176 15.43 1.07 15.98
C ARG A 176 14.84 1.60 17.30
N PRO A 177 13.53 1.87 17.37
CA PRO A 177 12.97 2.58 18.52
C PRO A 177 12.56 1.67 19.70
N ASP A 178 12.95 0.39 19.72
CA ASP A 178 12.60 -0.54 20.81
C ASP A 178 13.19 -0.14 22.18
N THR A 179 14.19 0.76 22.19
CA THR A 179 14.75 1.35 23.39
C THR A 179 14.10 2.69 23.80
N TRP A 180 13.20 3.23 22.95
CA TRP A 180 12.57 4.51 23.23
C TRP A 180 11.46 4.35 24.26
N VAL A 181 11.38 5.32 25.16
CA VAL A 181 10.26 5.45 26.10
C VAL A 181 9.13 6.19 25.40
N ALA A 182 7.93 5.64 25.50
CA ALA A 182 6.72 6.26 24.98
C ALA A 182 5.52 5.94 25.88
N THR A 183 4.50 6.76 25.83
CA THR A 183 3.19 6.52 26.44
C THR A 183 2.11 6.58 25.36
N ASP A 184 1.05 5.81 25.53
CA ASP A 184 -0.14 5.90 24.71
C ASP A 184 -1.03 7.08 25.11
N MET A 185 -2.18 7.23 24.48
CA MET A 185 -3.13 8.32 24.75
C MET A 185 -3.78 8.21 26.14
N LEU A 186 -3.83 7.03 26.72
CA LEU A 186 -4.33 6.79 28.08
C LEU A 186 -3.26 7.04 29.15
N GLY A 187 -2.01 7.35 28.73
CA GLY A 187 -0.87 7.57 29.65
C GLY A 187 -0.19 6.28 30.11
N GLU A 188 -0.53 5.13 29.51
CA GLU A 188 0.13 3.86 29.80
C GLU A 188 1.47 3.76 29.08
N ALA A 189 2.51 3.31 29.77
CA ALA A 189 3.84 3.19 29.17
C ALA A 189 3.91 2.03 28.19
N VAL A 190 4.48 2.25 27.01
CA VAL A 190 4.84 1.19 26.09
C VAL A 190 5.92 0.31 26.74
N ALA A 191 5.78 -1.02 26.63
CA ALA A 191 6.67 -1.97 27.27
C ALA A 191 8.15 -1.69 26.95
N ASP A 192 8.97 -1.61 27.99
CA ASP A 192 10.42 -1.52 27.89
C ASP A 192 11.09 -2.87 28.18
N ASN A 193 12.42 -2.93 28.12
CA ASN A 193 13.16 -4.16 28.41
C ASN A 193 12.87 -4.74 29.81
N ARG A 194 12.54 -3.92 30.81
CA ARG A 194 12.24 -4.41 32.18
C ARG A 194 10.97 -5.25 32.22
N LEU A 195 9.99 -4.89 31.39
CA LEU A 195 8.72 -5.59 31.28
C LEU A 195 8.77 -6.70 30.20
N ALA A 196 9.35 -6.38 29.05
CA ALA A 196 9.38 -7.27 27.88
C ALA A 196 10.49 -8.34 27.93
N GLY A 197 11.55 -8.12 28.71
CA GLY A 197 12.75 -8.94 28.68
C GLY A 197 13.62 -8.70 27.44
N ASN A 198 14.71 -9.45 27.32
CA ASN A 198 15.63 -9.35 26.19
C ASN A 198 15.00 -9.83 24.89
N PRO A 199 15.49 -9.37 23.72
CA PRO A 199 15.02 -9.83 22.42
C PRO A 199 15.04 -11.35 22.28
N ARG A 200 13.94 -11.90 21.76
CA ARG A 200 13.72 -13.34 21.54
C ARG A 200 13.89 -13.67 20.06
N SER A 201 14.56 -14.75 19.76
CA SER A 201 14.63 -15.30 18.39
C SER A 201 13.35 -16.06 18.03
N ASN A 202 13.10 -16.24 16.73
CA ASN A 202 11.97 -17.00 16.19
C ASN A 202 10.59 -16.53 16.68
N LYS A 203 10.44 -15.22 16.82
CA LYS A 203 9.17 -14.55 17.11
C LYS A 203 8.91 -13.51 16.03
N TYR A 204 7.85 -13.71 15.28
CA TYR A 204 7.51 -12.90 14.12
C TYR A 204 6.11 -12.33 14.22
N VAL A 205 5.93 -11.12 13.74
CA VAL A 205 4.63 -10.46 13.68
C VAL A 205 4.36 -10.06 12.23
N GLY A 206 3.26 -10.57 11.69
CA GLY A 206 2.72 -10.15 10.40
C GLY A 206 1.45 -9.34 10.59
N ILE A 207 1.19 -8.44 9.65
CA ILE A 207 -0.02 -7.63 9.65
C ILE A 207 -0.73 -7.68 8.29
N PHE A 208 -2.05 -7.80 8.31
CA PHE A 208 -2.87 -7.79 7.11
C PHE A 208 -2.89 -6.38 6.51
N TYR A 209 -2.58 -6.27 5.22
CA TYR A 209 -2.48 -5.01 4.52
C TYR A 209 -3.44 -5.02 3.33
N HIS A 210 -4.44 -4.13 3.38
CA HIS A 210 -5.49 -4.07 2.39
C HIS A 210 -5.14 -3.13 1.23
N LEU A 211 -5.65 -3.45 0.03
CA LEU A 211 -5.32 -2.78 -1.23
C LEU A 211 -6.56 -2.14 -1.86
N PHE A 212 -7.59 -1.85 -1.06
CA PHE A 212 -8.92 -1.45 -1.55
C PHE A 212 -9.04 0.04 -1.86
N LEU A 213 -8.12 0.87 -1.36
CA LEU A 213 -8.14 2.31 -1.59
C LEU A 213 -7.68 2.65 -3.01
N THR A 214 -8.52 2.30 -3.99
CA THR A 214 -8.18 2.36 -5.41
C THR A 214 -9.00 3.37 -6.21
N ARG A 215 -10.14 3.83 -5.66
CA ARG A 215 -11.13 4.66 -6.36
C ARG A 215 -10.56 6.04 -6.68
N LYS A 216 -10.78 6.50 -7.91
CA LYS A 216 -10.25 7.76 -8.44
C LYS A 216 -11.31 8.83 -8.68
N GLN A 217 -12.58 8.45 -8.71
CA GLN A 217 -13.71 9.35 -8.94
C GLN A 217 -14.89 8.90 -8.08
N GLY A 218 -15.68 9.86 -7.64
CA GLY A 218 -16.88 9.62 -6.85
C GLY A 218 -16.92 10.50 -5.61
N GLU A 219 -17.71 10.06 -4.65
CA GLU A 219 -17.86 10.70 -3.35
C GLU A 219 -17.10 9.91 -2.29
N VAL A 220 -16.64 10.59 -1.27
CA VAL A 220 -16.09 10.00 -0.05
C VAL A 220 -17.22 9.91 0.96
N TYR A 221 -17.61 8.69 1.30
CA TYR A 221 -18.53 8.43 2.40
C TYR A 221 -17.70 8.05 3.62
N ASP A 222 -17.93 8.73 4.74
CA ASP A 222 -17.26 8.47 6.02
C ASP A 222 -18.32 8.28 7.09
N ASN A 223 -18.44 7.05 7.59
CA ASN A 223 -19.46 6.68 8.55
C ASN A 223 -19.31 7.42 9.88
N SER A 224 -18.09 7.73 10.33
CA SER A 224 -17.90 8.50 11.57
C SER A 224 -18.58 9.87 11.45
N ARG A 225 -18.44 10.54 10.33
CA ARG A 225 -19.05 11.84 10.06
C ARG A 225 -20.56 11.74 9.81
N LEU A 226 -21.00 10.74 9.01
CA LEU A 226 -22.42 10.54 8.74
C LEU A 226 -23.21 10.23 10.01
N LEU A 227 -22.63 9.45 10.93
CA LEU A 227 -23.25 9.14 12.24
C LEU A 227 -23.24 10.35 13.18
N GLU A 228 -22.20 11.19 13.14
CA GLU A 228 -22.16 12.44 13.88
C GLU A 228 -23.21 13.43 13.39
N GLU A 229 -23.39 13.56 12.07
CA GLU A 229 -24.40 14.43 11.45
C GLU A 229 -25.82 13.98 11.74
N ASN A 230 -26.12 12.69 11.62
CA ASN A 230 -27.44 12.12 11.92
C ASN A 230 -27.35 10.63 12.28
N TYR A 231 -27.24 10.33 13.57
CA TYR A 231 -27.11 8.96 14.06
C TYR A 231 -28.29 8.05 13.72
N PHE A 232 -29.52 8.59 13.69
CA PHE A 232 -30.75 7.79 13.51
C PHE A 232 -31.12 7.54 12.04
N ASP A 233 -30.64 8.38 11.13
CA ASP A 233 -30.93 8.29 9.70
C ASP A 233 -29.73 8.81 8.89
N PRO A 234 -28.57 8.12 8.94
CA PRO A 234 -27.38 8.55 8.21
C PRO A 234 -27.60 8.47 6.70
N ALA A 235 -27.06 9.45 5.97
CA ALA A 235 -27.17 9.52 4.54
C ALA A 235 -26.15 8.59 3.84
N TYR A 236 -26.30 7.28 3.99
CA TYR A 236 -25.35 6.29 3.45
C TYR A 236 -25.26 6.25 1.91
N GLY A 237 -26.14 6.95 1.18
CA GLY A 237 -26.11 6.93 -0.28
C GLY A 237 -26.55 5.57 -0.88
N PRO A 238 -26.13 5.26 -2.12
CA PRO A 238 -26.50 4.01 -2.77
C PRO A 238 -25.84 2.80 -2.12
N VAL A 239 -26.49 1.62 -2.18
CA VAL A 239 -25.88 0.34 -1.78
C VAL A 239 -24.72 -0.05 -2.70
N ASN A 240 -23.86 -0.93 -2.21
CA ASN A 240 -22.59 -1.31 -2.84
C ASN A 240 -21.65 -0.11 -3.05
N THR A 241 -21.70 0.84 -2.14
CA THR A 241 -20.79 1.97 -2.08
C THR A 241 -19.81 1.76 -0.93
N ASP A 242 -18.53 2.03 -1.18
CA ASP A 242 -17.52 1.91 -0.14
C ASP A 242 -17.58 3.11 0.81
N HIS A 243 -17.58 2.83 2.09
CA HIS A 243 -17.60 3.80 3.18
C HIS A 243 -16.35 3.65 4.04
N PHE A 244 -15.70 4.75 4.32
CA PHE A 244 -14.71 4.80 5.39
C PHE A 244 -15.40 4.67 6.75
N TRP A 245 -14.81 3.92 7.65
CA TRP A 245 -15.28 3.86 9.03
C TRP A 245 -14.88 5.10 9.85
N GLY A 246 -13.85 5.83 9.40
CA GLY A 246 -13.27 7.03 9.95
C GLY A 246 -12.22 7.61 9.01
N LYS A 247 -11.63 8.75 9.36
CA LYS A 247 -10.62 9.41 8.53
C LYS A 247 -9.21 8.94 8.88
N PRO A 248 -8.41 8.45 7.89
CA PRO A 248 -7.00 8.14 8.12
C PRO A 248 -6.20 9.38 8.51
N ILE A 249 -5.13 9.21 9.32
CA ILE A 249 -4.23 10.32 9.69
C ILE A 249 -3.56 10.95 8.45
N PHE A 250 -3.37 10.20 7.39
CA PHE A 250 -2.81 10.65 6.11
C PHE A 250 -3.87 11.14 5.12
N ASP A 251 -5.08 11.45 5.60
CA ASP A 251 -6.25 11.80 4.79
C ASP A 251 -6.75 10.61 3.94
N TYR A 252 -7.82 10.77 3.16
CA TYR A 252 -8.36 9.70 2.31
C TYR A 252 -7.44 9.44 1.12
N TYR A 253 -6.34 8.73 1.36
CA TYR A 253 -5.30 8.41 0.39
C TYR A 253 -5.68 7.23 -0.53
N ARG A 254 -4.86 6.99 -1.54
CA ARG A 254 -4.90 5.78 -2.37
C ARG A 254 -3.69 4.89 -2.10
N ASN A 255 -3.86 3.57 -2.26
CA ASN A 255 -2.79 2.60 -2.00
C ASN A 255 -1.53 2.74 -2.89
N ILE A 256 -1.52 3.67 -3.84
CA ILE A 256 -0.33 4.01 -4.65
C ILE A 256 0.37 5.30 -4.19
N ASP A 257 -0.14 5.97 -3.18
CA ASP A 257 0.48 7.17 -2.62
C ASP A 257 1.83 6.80 -1.96
N THR A 258 2.93 7.11 -2.64
CA THR A 258 4.28 6.73 -2.20
C THR A 258 4.67 7.37 -0.87
N TYR A 259 4.19 8.59 -0.59
CA TYR A 259 4.39 9.22 0.71
C TYR A 259 3.77 8.36 1.83
N VAL A 260 2.52 7.91 1.64
CA VAL A 260 1.82 7.07 2.63
C VAL A 260 2.48 5.70 2.74
N ILE A 261 2.84 5.07 1.61
CA ILE A 261 3.54 3.77 1.62
C ILE A 261 4.82 3.85 2.46
N ARG A 262 5.62 4.90 2.29
CA ARG A 262 6.84 5.11 3.08
C ARG A 262 6.55 5.28 4.56
N ARG A 263 5.52 6.08 4.92
CA ARG A 263 5.09 6.25 6.31
C ARG A 263 4.59 4.95 6.93
N HIS A 264 3.80 4.17 6.20
CA HIS A 264 3.36 2.84 6.65
C HIS A 264 4.55 1.91 6.91
N ALA A 265 5.50 1.85 5.98
CA ALA A 265 6.70 1.03 6.13
C ALA A 265 7.49 1.40 7.39
N GLN A 266 7.64 2.69 7.68
CA GLN A 266 8.33 3.18 8.88
C GLN A 266 7.56 2.88 10.16
N LEU A 267 6.27 3.21 10.20
CA LEU A 267 5.42 2.93 11.36
C LEU A 267 5.42 1.44 11.70
N LEU A 268 5.23 0.58 10.70
CA LEU A 268 5.19 -0.87 10.90
C LEU A 268 6.55 -1.41 11.35
N TYR A 269 7.65 -0.98 10.73
CA TYR A 269 8.99 -1.37 11.17
C TYR A 269 9.28 -0.89 12.60
N ASN A 270 8.91 0.34 12.92
CA ASN A 270 9.14 0.94 14.23
C ASN A 270 8.31 0.26 15.33
N ALA A 271 7.10 -0.19 15.03
CA ALA A 271 6.32 -1.02 15.95
C ALA A 271 6.92 -2.42 16.15
N GLY A 272 7.79 -2.89 15.23
CA GLY A 272 8.43 -4.21 15.27
C GLY A 272 7.72 -5.27 14.42
N VAL A 273 6.87 -4.86 13.46
CA VAL A 273 6.26 -5.74 12.46
C VAL A 273 7.33 -6.24 11.48
N ASP A 274 7.35 -7.55 11.24
CA ASP A 274 8.33 -8.20 10.36
C ASP A 274 7.83 -8.29 8.92
N VAL A 275 6.53 -8.51 8.72
CA VAL A 275 5.96 -8.77 7.40
C VAL A 275 4.59 -8.13 7.21
N ILE A 276 4.42 -7.43 6.08
CA ILE A 276 3.11 -7.03 5.58
C ILE A 276 2.55 -8.14 4.69
N ILE A 277 1.31 -8.52 4.95
CA ILE A 277 0.63 -9.59 4.23
C ILE A 277 -0.43 -8.95 3.36
N PHE A 278 -0.19 -8.92 2.04
CA PHE A 278 -1.13 -8.33 1.10
C PHE A 278 -2.41 -9.15 1.00
N ASP A 279 -3.55 -8.52 1.22
CA ASP A 279 -4.83 -9.14 0.89
C ASP A 279 -5.05 -9.15 -0.64
N THR A 280 -4.93 -10.34 -1.21
CA THR A 280 -5.24 -10.61 -2.61
C THR A 280 -6.31 -11.70 -2.74
N SER A 281 -7.08 -11.94 -1.67
CA SER A 281 -8.08 -13.01 -1.60
C SER A 281 -9.26 -12.79 -2.55
N ASN A 282 -9.65 -11.55 -2.77
CA ASN A 282 -10.90 -11.22 -3.45
C ASN A 282 -10.85 -11.33 -4.98
N ALA A 283 -9.71 -11.32 -5.63
CA ALA A 283 -9.70 -11.44 -7.09
C ALA A 283 -8.36 -11.79 -7.74
N GLY A 284 -7.35 -12.19 -7.01
CA GLY A 284 -6.09 -12.71 -7.55
C GLY A 284 -5.16 -11.70 -8.24
N PHE A 285 -5.63 -10.91 -9.20
CA PHE A 285 -4.80 -9.96 -9.95
C PHE A 285 -5.16 -8.49 -9.82
N PRO A 286 -6.37 -8.09 -9.44
CA PRO A 286 -6.83 -6.72 -9.61
C PRO A 286 -6.04 -5.68 -8.81
N PHE A 287 -5.28 -6.12 -7.82
CA PHE A 287 -4.48 -5.22 -6.98
C PHE A 287 -3.00 -5.19 -7.36
N ALA A 288 -2.60 -5.82 -8.46
CA ALA A 288 -1.20 -5.90 -8.86
C ALA A 288 -0.50 -4.53 -8.98
N PRO A 289 -1.08 -3.47 -9.55
CA PRO A 289 -0.45 -2.15 -9.57
C PRO A 289 -0.18 -1.59 -8.17
N TYR A 290 -1.08 -1.86 -7.23
CA TYR A 290 -0.99 -1.32 -5.86
C TYR A 290 0.08 -2.04 -5.04
N TRP A 291 0.06 -3.38 -4.96
CA TRP A 291 1.13 -4.08 -4.25
C TRP A 291 2.49 -3.97 -4.94
N MET A 292 2.54 -3.82 -6.28
CA MET A 292 3.81 -3.53 -6.97
C MET A 292 4.38 -2.18 -6.56
N ALA A 293 3.56 -1.11 -6.51
CA ALA A 293 4.00 0.21 -6.04
C ALA A 293 4.55 0.14 -4.60
N ILE A 294 3.90 -0.65 -3.73
CA ILE A 294 4.38 -0.85 -2.36
C ILE A 294 5.73 -1.57 -2.37
N VAL A 295 5.87 -2.70 -3.08
CA VAL A 295 7.12 -3.48 -3.14
C VAL A 295 8.26 -2.65 -3.73
N ASP A 296 8.01 -1.89 -4.80
CA ASP A 296 9.01 -0.98 -5.39
C ASP A 296 9.45 0.08 -4.39
N THR A 297 8.51 0.67 -3.65
CA THR A 297 8.81 1.68 -2.62
C THR A 297 9.62 1.08 -1.47
N LEU A 298 9.25 -0.11 -0.96
CA LEU A 298 10.03 -0.79 0.08
C LEU A 298 11.46 -1.10 -0.38
N TYR A 299 11.61 -1.51 -1.64
CA TYR A 299 12.93 -1.76 -2.22
C TYR A 299 13.77 -0.49 -2.29
N GLN A 300 13.20 0.61 -2.79
CA GLN A 300 13.88 1.91 -2.83
C GLN A 300 14.29 2.38 -1.43
N MET A 301 13.40 2.27 -0.44
CA MET A 301 13.73 2.61 0.94
C MET A 301 14.95 1.83 1.47
N ARG A 302 15.06 0.54 1.15
CA ARG A 302 16.22 -0.27 1.54
C ARG A 302 17.49 0.13 0.81
N GLU A 303 17.41 0.50 -0.47
CA GLU A 303 18.55 1.04 -1.21
C GLU A 303 19.03 2.38 -0.64
N GLU A 304 18.11 3.16 -0.05
CA GLU A 304 18.43 4.40 0.69
C GLU A 304 19.00 4.13 2.10
N GLY A 305 19.06 2.88 2.54
CA GLY A 305 19.54 2.48 3.86
C GLY A 305 18.46 2.50 4.95
N LEU A 306 17.19 2.70 4.59
CA LEU A 306 16.07 2.62 5.51
C LEU A 306 15.63 1.19 5.73
N ASN A 307 15.20 0.88 6.94
CA ASN A 307 14.64 -0.43 7.26
C ASN A 307 13.14 -0.47 6.93
N THR A 308 12.67 -1.63 6.44
CA THR A 308 11.25 -1.86 6.12
C THR A 308 10.83 -3.26 6.54
N PRO A 309 9.54 -3.51 6.77
CA PRO A 309 9.04 -4.88 6.83
C PRO A 309 9.31 -5.62 5.52
N GLN A 310 9.25 -6.94 5.57
CA GLN A 310 9.19 -7.82 4.41
C GLN A 310 7.73 -7.97 3.94
N PHE A 311 7.48 -8.71 2.84
CA PHE A 311 6.12 -8.96 2.37
C PHE A 311 5.81 -10.44 2.18
N ALA A 312 4.53 -10.77 2.27
CA ALA A 312 3.93 -12.04 1.88
C ALA A 312 2.55 -11.79 1.24
N PHE A 313 1.95 -12.82 0.69
CA PHE A 313 0.65 -12.73 0.00
C PHE A 313 -0.36 -13.67 0.64
N HIS A 314 -1.61 -13.18 0.78
CA HIS A 314 -2.77 -13.97 1.17
C HIS A 314 -3.70 -14.15 -0.03
N THR A 315 -3.93 -15.42 -0.44
CA THR A 315 -4.67 -15.77 -1.65
C THR A 315 -6.11 -16.21 -1.40
N GLY A 316 -6.53 -16.17 -0.15
CA GLY A 316 -7.79 -16.79 0.28
C GLY A 316 -7.70 -18.33 0.36
N ASP A 317 -8.82 -18.98 0.75
CA ASP A 317 -8.86 -20.45 0.94
C ASP A 317 -9.16 -21.23 -0.35
N GLY A 318 -9.41 -20.55 -1.46
CA GLY A 318 -9.72 -21.17 -2.76
C GLY A 318 -8.49 -21.65 -3.51
N THR A 319 -8.48 -22.91 -3.96
CA THR A 319 -7.36 -23.49 -4.74
C THR A 319 -7.10 -22.77 -6.05
N ASP A 320 -8.14 -22.29 -6.74
CA ASP A 320 -8.01 -21.59 -8.01
C ASP A 320 -7.32 -20.23 -7.85
N GLY A 321 -7.68 -19.45 -6.83
CA GLY A 321 -7.01 -18.20 -6.49
C GLY A 321 -5.53 -18.41 -6.16
N THR A 322 -5.22 -19.38 -5.32
CA THR A 322 -3.85 -19.75 -4.96
C THR A 322 -3.03 -20.16 -6.20
N ASN A 323 -3.58 -21.00 -7.09
CA ASN A 323 -2.90 -21.45 -8.31
C ASN A 323 -2.57 -20.27 -9.24
N LYS A 324 -3.52 -19.38 -9.48
CA LYS A 324 -3.36 -18.22 -10.35
C LYS A 324 -2.31 -17.25 -9.81
N LEU A 325 -2.42 -16.91 -8.52
CA LEU A 325 -1.51 -15.95 -7.93
C LEU A 325 -0.09 -16.52 -7.79
N ALA A 326 0.08 -17.76 -7.36
CA ALA A 326 1.40 -18.40 -7.28
C ALA A 326 2.10 -18.44 -8.65
N ALA A 327 1.38 -18.79 -9.72
CA ALA A 327 1.93 -18.77 -11.07
C ALA A 327 2.31 -17.35 -11.52
N TYR A 328 1.47 -16.38 -11.22
CA TYR A 328 1.72 -14.97 -11.54
C TYR A 328 2.95 -14.45 -10.80
N LEU A 329 3.02 -14.62 -9.48
CA LEU A 329 4.13 -14.15 -8.65
C LEU A 329 5.44 -14.85 -9.02
N TYR A 330 5.40 -16.14 -9.28
CA TYR A 330 6.57 -16.87 -9.77
C TYR A 330 7.13 -16.24 -11.04
N LYS A 331 6.27 -16.05 -12.06
CA LYS A 331 6.67 -15.54 -13.37
C LYS A 331 7.13 -14.08 -13.32
N ASN A 332 6.40 -13.22 -12.62
CA ASN A 332 6.53 -11.78 -12.76
C ASN A 332 7.33 -11.12 -11.64
N LEU A 333 7.55 -11.82 -10.54
CA LEU A 333 8.24 -11.29 -9.39
C LEU A 333 9.40 -12.20 -8.95
N TYR A 334 9.14 -13.44 -8.52
CA TYR A 334 10.14 -14.30 -7.96
C TYR A 334 11.25 -14.71 -8.96
N SER A 335 10.89 -15.16 -10.18
CA SER A 335 11.85 -15.62 -11.19
C SER A 335 12.71 -14.49 -11.77
N THR A 336 12.30 -13.24 -11.60
CA THR A 336 13.10 -12.08 -12.04
C THR A 336 14.34 -11.87 -11.18
N GLY A 337 14.37 -12.45 -9.98
CA GLY A 337 15.42 -12.27 -9.00
C GLY A 337 15.40 -10.92 -8.29
N LYS A 338 14.46 -10.01 -8.64
CA LYS A 338 14.25 -8.74 -7.94
C LYS A 338 13.63 -8.96 -6.56
N TYR A 339 13.89 -8.02 -5.65
CA TYR A 339 13.26 -7.95 -4.32
C TYR A 339 13.40 -9.20 -3.46
N ARG A 340 14.46 -10.02 -3.67
CA ARG A 340 14.65 -11.28 -2.93
C ARG A 340 14.71 -11.07 -1.43
N GLU A 341 15.33 -10.00 -0.98
CA GLU A 341 15.50 -9.63 0.43
C GLU A 341 14.18 -9.15 1.07
N LEU A 342 13.19 -8.80 0.27
CA LEU A 342 11.87 -8.36 0.75
C LEU A 342 10.88 -9.51 0.93
N TRP A 343 11.15 -10.69 0.38
CA TRP A 343 10.30 -11.86 0.62
C TRP A 343 10.44 -12.34 2.06
N PHE A 344 9.32 -12.43 2.76
CA PHE A 344 9.33 -13.06 4.08
C PHE A 344 9.50 -14.57 3.94
N MET A 345 10.55 -15.10 4.53
CA MET A 345 10.92 -16.50 4.41
C MET A 345 10.35 -17.31 5.57
N TRP A 346 9.68 -18.43 5.25
CA TRP A 346 9.19 -19.41 6.22
C TRP A 346 9.63 -20.80 5.80
N ASP A 347 10.22 -21.58 6.69
CA ASP A 347 10.81 -22.87 6.37
C ASP A 347 11.79 -22.81 5.17
N GLY A 348 12.56 -21.75 5.07
CA GLY A 348 13.58 -21.56 4.05
C GLY A 348 13.05 -21.16 2.65
N LYS A 349 11.74 -20.85 2.50
CA LYS A 349 11.11 -20.42 1.24
C LYS A 349 10.19 -19.23 1.49
N PRO A 350 9.88 -18.43 0.45
CA PRO A 350 8.90 -17.37 0.57
C PRO A 350 7.53 -17.89 1.07
N LEU A 351 6.96 -17.22 2.07
CA LEU A 351 5.64 -17.55 2.62
C LEU A 351 4.52 -17.12 1.66
N MET A 352 3.58 -18.01 1.43
CA MET A 352 2.27 -17.70 0.83
C MET A 352 1.15 -18.29 1.69
N LEU A 353 0.17 -17.47 2.01
CA LEU A 353 -1.03 -17.89 2.73
C LEU A 353 -2.12 -18.26 1.73
N GLY A 354 -2.43 -19.54 1.63
CA GLY A 354 -3.41 -20.05 0.67
C GLY A 354 -3.47 -21.57 0.57
N ASN A 355 -4.43 -22.05 -0.20
CA ASN A 355 -4.70 -23.49 -0.35
C ASN A 355 -3.92 -24.09 -1.53
N SER A 356 -2.82 -24.75 -1.23
CA SER A 356 -1.92 -25.36 -2.23
C SER A 356 -2.32 -26.76 -2.70
N THR A 357 -3.49 -27.29 -2.32
CA THR A 357 -3.88 -28.71 -2.55
C THR A 357 -3.84 -29.09 -4.03
N GLN A 358 -4.21 -28.20 -4.93
CA GLN A 358 -4.22 -28.43 -6.38
C GLN A 358 -3.07 -27.74 -7.12
N LEU A 359 -2.11 -27.17 -6.39
CA LEU A 359 -1.01 -26.45 -6.98
C LEU A 359 0.01 -27.40 -7.61
N SER A 360 0.58 -27.01 -8.76
CA SER A 360 1.64 -27.79 -9.40
C SER A 360 2.88 -27.92 -8.51
N ALA A 361 3.62 -29.02 -8.65
CA ALA A 361 4.85 -29.28 -7.91
C ALA A 361 5.89 -28.15 -8.11
N GLN A 362 5.92 -27.53 -9.29
CA GLN A 362 6.82 -26.41 -9.60
C GLN A 362 6.70 -25.30 -8.56
N TYR A 363 5.48 -24.84 -8.25
CA TYR A 363 5.26 -23.71 -7.34
C TYR A 363 5.34 -24.15 -5.88
N ARG A 364 4.86 -25.36 -5.55
CA ARG A 364 5.01 -25.94 -4.20
C ARG A 364 6.47 -26.08 -3.77
N ASN A 365 7.38 -26.29 -4.72
CA ASN A 365 8.80 -26.38 -4.41
C ASN A 365 9.47 -25.03 -4.19
N VAL A 366 8.87 -23.93 -4.67
CA VAL A 366 9.41 -22.57 -4.55
C VAL A 366 8.91 -21.86 -3.32
N PHE A 367 7.63 -22.03 -2.94
CA PHE A 367 6.99 -21.34 -1.83
C PHE A 367 6.67 -22.28 -0.68
N THR A 368 6.68 -21.74 0.53
CA THR A 368 6.06 -22.38 1.70
C THR A 368 4.61 -21.93 1.77
N PHE A 369 3.67 -22.87 1.88
CA PHE A 369 2.26 -22.59 2.01
C PHE A 369 1.73 -22.91 3.40
N ARG A 370 0.90 -22.01 3.92
CA ARG A 370 -0.03 -22.26 5.02
C ARG A 370 -1.42 -21.86 4.57
N ARG A 371 -2.43 -22.67 4.88
CA ARG A 371 -3.82 -22.26 4.65
C ARG A 371 -4.15 -21.11 5.58
N SER A 372 -4.95 -20.17 5.11
CA SER A 372 -5.34 -19.03 5.91
C SER A 372 -6.77 -18.61 5.56
N TRP A 373 -7.61 -18.62 6.55
CA TRP A 373 -8.95 -18.06 6.49
C TRP A 373 -9.42 -17.66 7.88
N ALA A 374 -10.48 -16.83 7.95
CA ALA A 374 -11.10 -16.46 9.21
C ALA A 374 -11.74 -17.68 9.87
N TRP A 375 -11.63 -17.77 11.19
CA TRP A 375 -12.17 -18.83 12.06
C TRP A 375 -11.70 -20.26 11.70
N GLN A 376 -10.55 -20.38 11.06
CA GLN A 376 -9.94 -21.65 10.73
C GLN A 376 -8.56 -21.77 11.41
N SER A 377 -8.52 -22.51 12.49
CA SER A 377 -7.30 -22.89 13.21
C SER A 377 -7.06 -24.39 13.07
N GLY A 378 -5.87 -24.88 13.46
CA GLY A 378 -5.51 -26.29 13.39
C GLY A 378 -4.28 -26.58 12.55
N GLU A 379 -4.16 -27.84 12.06
CA GLU A 379 -3.00 -28.28 11.29
C GLU A 379 -2.82 -27.48 9.99
N ASN A 380 -1.60 -26.99 9.78
CA ASN A 380 -1.18 -26.22 8.61
C ASN A 380 -2.03 -24.95 8.36
N GLN A 381 -2.52 -24.30 9.44
CA GLN A 381 -3.34 -23.10 9.36
C GLN A 381 -2.58 -21.87 9.91
N PHE A 382 -2.78 -20.71 9.27
CA PHE A 382 -2.45 -19.38 9.78
C PHE A 382 -3.74 -18.56 9.80
N PRO A 383 -4.55 -18.63 10.88
CA PRO A 383 -5.79 -17.87 10.95
C PRO A 383 -5.49 -16.37 10.97
N TRP A 384 -6.21 -15.59 10.17
CA TRP A 384 -6.09 -14.14 10.18
C TRP A 384 -7.12 -13.45 11.09
N LEU A 385 -8.21 -14.16 11.44
CA LEU A 385 -9.24 -13.75 12.41
C LEU A 385 -9.79 -15.02 13.05
N ASP A 386 -10.08 -15.01 14.34
CA ASP A 386 -10.64 -16.16 15.02
C ASP A 386 -11.64 -15.74 16.13
N ASN A 387 -12.26 -16.73 16.76
CA ASN A 387 -13.13 -16.55 17.90
C ASN A 387 -12.38 -15.97 19.12
N THR A 388 -13.12 -15.64 20.17
CA THR A 388 -12.53 -15.20 21.45
C THR A 388 -12.87 -16.25 22.52
N PRO A 389 -11.88 -16.92 23.14
CA PRO A 389 -10.45 -16.85 22.81
C PRO A 389 -10.16 -17.47 21.43
N GLN A 390 -9.12 -16.95 20.76
CA GLN A 390 -8.71 -17.43 19.46
C GLN A 390 -7.98 -18.77 19.53
N GLY A 391 -8.15 -19.59 18.47
CA GLY A 391 -7.36 -20.79 18.27
C GLY A 391 -5.97 -20.50 17.71
N TYR A 392 -5.25 -21.54 17.37
CA TYR A 392 -3.93 -21.44 16.75
C TYR A 392 -3.73 -22.50 15.66
N GLY A 393 -2.79 -22.22 14.75
CA GLY A 393 -2.30 -23.17 13.78
C GLY A 393 -1.03 -23.85 14.24
N TRP A 394 -0.77 -25.04 13.71
CA TRP A 394 0.46 -25.79 13.91
C TRP A 394 0.86 -26.57 12.65
N ASN A 395 2.14 -26.87 12.51
CA ASN A 395 2.65 -27.67 11.40
C ASN A 395 3.32 -28.97 11.87
N GLU A 396 4.08 -28.93 12.96
CA GLU A 396 4.78 -30.10 13.49
C GLU A 396 3.88 -30.97 14.38
N SER A 397 3.24 -30.35 15.37
CA SER A 397 2.35 -31.04 16.32
C SER A 397 1.42 -30.04 17.02
N ALA A 398 0.27 -30.52 17.49
CA ALA A 398 -0.75 -29.70 18.11
C ALA A 398 -0.32 -29.06 19.46
N ASP A 399 0.72 -29.52 20.08
CA ASP A 399 1.30 -28.94 21.31
C ASP A 399 2.36 -27.87 21.05
N LYS A 400 2.61 -27.55 19.77
CA LYS A 400 3.53 -26.49 19.34
C LYS A 400 2.77 -25.45 18.50
N PRO A 401 2.22 -24.38 19.10
CA PRO A 401 1.59 -23.31 18.36
C PRO A 401 2.56 -22.66 17.37
N GLU A 402 2.20 -22.67 16.07
CA GLU A 402 2.98 -22.01 15.03
C GLU A 402 2.45 -20.58 14.82
N ALA A 403 1.15 -20.41 14.65
CA ALA A 403 0.54 -19.10 14.39
C ALA A 403 -0.80 -18.93 15.12
N THR A 404 -1.06 -17.71 15.59
CA THR A 404 -2.38 -17.27 16.05
C THR A 404 -2.68 -15.86 15.56
N SER A 405 -3.96 -15.46 15.55
CA SER A 405 -4.37 -14.11 15.17
C SER A 405 -4.68 -13.21 16.36
N VAL A 406 -4.57 -11.91 16.15
CA VAL A 406 -5.07 -10.87 17.07
C VAL A 406 -5.76 -9.78 16.26
N CYS A 407 -6.89 -9.26 16.72
CA CYS A 407 -7.61 -8.17 16.06
C CYS A 407 -8.17 -7.15 17.06
N LEU A 408 -8.31 -5.90 16.62
CA LEU A 408 -8.93 -4.83 17.44
C LEU A 408 -10.41 -5.12 17.68
N ALA A 409 -11.12 -5.45 16.61
CA ALA A 409 -12.54 -5.78 16.59
C ALA A 409 -12.79 -6.89 15.55
N GLN A 410 -14.00 -7.41 15.49
CA GLN A 410 -14.41 -8.30 14.41
C GLN A 410 -15.39 -7.55 13.48
N HIS A 411 -16.66 -7.93 13.48
CA HIS A 411 -17.65 -7.36 12.58
C HIS A 411 -18.83 -6.78 13.36
N ALA A 412 -19.44 -5.73 12.84
CA ALA A 412 -20.69 -5.19 13.36
C ALA A 412 -21.84 -6.24 13.28
N THR A 413 -21.77 -7.17 12.31
CA THR A 413 -22.74 -8.29 12.17
C THR A 413 -22.59 -9.35 13.26
N THR A 414 -21.42 -9.51 13.85
CA THR A 414 -21.18 -10.42 15.00
C THR A 414 -21.28 -9.71 16.34
N ASN A 415 -21.42 -8.39 16.31
CA ASN A 415 -21.46 -7.52 17.49
C ASN A 415 -20.24 -7.72 18.41
N LYS A 416 -19.06 -7.65 17.82
CA LYS A 416 -17.76 -7.76 18.52
C LYS A 416 -16.90 -6.57 18.13
N GLY A 417 -17.02 -5.49 18.89
CA GLY A 417 -16.27 -4.25 18.72
C GLY A 417 -14.96 -4.24 19.51
N LYS A 418 -14.33 -3.08 19.59
CA LYS A 418 -13.11 -2.85 20.39
C LYS A 418 -13.36 -2.98 21.89
N SER A 419 -14.59 -2.65 22.34
CA SER A 419 -15.03 -2.74 23.73
C SER A 419 -15.51 -4.15 24.13
N TYR A 420 -15.55 -5.11 23.18
CA TYR A 420 -15.98 -6.49 23.44
C TYR A 420 -15.08 -7.14 24.48
N SER A 421 -15.68 -7.70 25.55
CA SER A 421 -14.95 -8.32 26.66
C SER A 421 -15.73 -9.46 27.29
N GLY A 422 -15.05 -10.51 27.72
CA GLY A 422 -15.65 -11.64 28.43
C GLY A 422 -16.81 -12.31 27.69
N GLY A 423 -16.85 -12.23 26.37
CA GLY A 423 -17.90 -12.82 25.53
C GLY A 423 -19.10 -11.91 25.25
N VAL A 424 -19.04 -10.62 25.62
CA VAL A 424 -20.16 -9.68 25.52
C VAL A 424 -19.69 -8.33 25.00
N GLU A 425 -20.42 -7.76 24.04
CA GLU A 425 -20.33 -6.35 23.67
C GLU A 425 -21.10 -5.51 24.69
N PRO A 426 -20.53 -4.42 25.25
CA PRO A 426 -21.24 -3.56 26.20
C PRO A 426 -22.50 -2.92 25.58
N ALA A 427 -23.55 -2.77 26.37
CA ALA A 427 -24.78 -2.12 25.90
C ALA A 427 -24.61 -0.61 25.66
N ASN A 428 -23.63 0.03 26.33
CA ASN A 428 -23.32 1.46 26.21
C ASN A 428 -21.86 1.59 25.81
N VAL A 429 -21.61 1.70 24.52
CA VAL A 429 -20.28 2.01 23.97
C VAL A 429 -20.09 3.53 23.95
N SER A 430 -18.93 4.00 24.38
CA SER A 430 -18.51 5.40 24.32
C SER A 430 -17.11 5.51 23.74
N GLU A 431 -16.66 6.72 23.42
CA GLU A 431 -15.26 6.96 23.01
C GLU A 431 -14.26 6.43 24.02
N GLU A 432 -14.53 6.62 25.33
CA GLU A 432 -13.67 6.15 26.41
C GLU A 432 -13.54 4.61 26.42
N THR A 433 -14.67 3.90 26.32
CA THR A 433 -14.63 2.42 26.28
C THR A 433 -14.01 1.87 25.00
N THR A 434 -14.19 2.55 23.88
CA THR A 434 -13.56 2.18 22.62
C THR A 434 -12.04 2.37 22.68
N LEU A 435 -11.55 3.45 23.30
CA LEU A 435 -10.11 3.72 23.50
C LEU A 435 -9.40 2.69 24.39
N GLU A 436 -10.12 2.05 25.31
CA GLU A 436 -9.52 1.00 26.16
C GLU A 436 -9.06 -0.24 25.34
N LEU A 437 -9.58 -0.44 24.12
CA LEU A 437 -9.24 -1.53 23.21
C LEU A 437 -9.24 -2.91 23.88
N ILE A 438 -10.28 -3.18 24.70
CA ILE A 438 -10.30 -4.35 25.60
C ILE A 438 -10.21 -5.65 24.82
N ASN A 439 -10.93 -5.78 23.69
CA ASN A 439 -10.85 -6.98 22.86
C ASN A 439 -9.42 -7.25 22.35
N PHE A 440 -8.72 -6.19 21.93
CA PHE A 440 -7.34 -6.32 21.45
C PHE A 440 -6.38 -6.77 22.56
N ARG A 441 -6.55 -6.20 23.73
CA ARG A 441 -5.78 -6.57 24.93
C ARG A 441 -5.99 -8.03 25.30
N GLU A 442 -7.25 -8.49 25.43
CA GLU A 442 -7.58 -9.88 25.77
C GLU A 442 -7.01 -10.87 24.73
N GLN A 443 -7.08 -10.52 23.44
CA GLN A 443 -6.53 -11.37 22.39
C GLN A 443 -5.00 -11.45 22.43
N TRP A 444 -4.32 -10.34 22.68
CA TRP A 444 -2.87 -10.35 22.86
C TRP A 444 -2.42 -11.14 24.10
N GLU A 445 -3.10 -10.94 25.23
CA GLU A 445 -2.81 -11.71 26.45
C GLU A 445 -2.94 -13.22 26.22
N HIS A 446 -3.99 -13.62 25.51
CA HIS A 446 -4.16 -15.02 25.11
C HIS A 446 -3.06 -15.48 24.15
N ALA A 447 -2.74 -14.72 23.10
CA ALA A 447 -1.67 -15.04 22.17
C ALA A 447 -0.30 -15.16 22.86
N LEU A 448 0.01 -14.27 23.82
CA LEU A 448 1.22 -14.37 24.64
C LEU A 448 1.24 -15.63 25.49
N SER A 449 0.08 -16.09 26.00
CA SER A 449 -0.01 -17.34 26.76
C SER A 449 0.20 -18.60 25.92
N LEU A 450 -0.14 -18.55 24.63
CA LEU A 450 0.12 -19.61 23.65
C LEU A 450 1.58 -19.65 23.21
N ASP A 451 2.28 -18.53 23.28
CA ASP A 451 3.67 -18.34 22.88
C ASP A 451 4.01 -18.87 21.47
N PRO A 452 3.23 -18.56 20.41
CA PRO A 452 3.45 -19.07 19.06
C PRO A 452 4.75 -18.53 18.45
N GLU A 453 5.15 -19.04 17.29
CA GLU A 453 6.25 -18.47 16.52
C GLU A 453 5.81 -17.21 15.75
N PHE A 454 4.55 -17.17 15.31
CA PHE A 454 3.99 -16.12 14.49
C PHE A 454 2.68 -15.56 15.06
N ILE A 455 2.54 -14.23 15.13
CA ILE A 455 1.28 -13.57 15.42
C ILE A 455 0.82 -12.80 14.19
N PHE A 456 -0.42 -13.08 13.75
CA PHE A 456 -1.06 -12.42 12.61
C PHE A 456 -2.03 -11.34 13.12
N VAL A 457 -1.67 -10.07 12.89
CA VAL A 457 -2.47 -8.92 13.31
C VAL A 457 -3.47 -8.54 12.20
N THR A 458 -4.72 -8.36 12.56
CA THR A 458 -5.81 -8.00 11.64
C THR A 458 -6.46 -6.70 12.09
N ALA A 459 -6.31 -5.60 11.38
CA ALA A 459 -5.62 -5.32 10.15
C ALA A 459 -4.79 -4.03 10.28
N TRP A 460 -4.08 -3.63 9.21
CA TRP A 460 -3.43 -2.31 9.18
C TRP A 460 -4.36 -1.21 8.70
N ASN A 461 -4.98 -1.37 7.48
CA ASN A 461 -5.59 -0.28 6.72
C ASN A 461 -6.81 -0.71 5.88
N GLU A 462 -7.73 -1.46 6.46
CA GLU A 462 -9.02 -1.80 5.83
C GLU A 462 -10.04 -0.67 6.01
N TRP A 463 -9.67 0.55 5.63
CA TRP A 463 -10.46 1.76 5.88
C TRP A 463 -11.87 1.75 5.34
N VAL A 464 -12.17 0.92 4.32
CA VAL A 464 -13.43 0.95 3.60
C VAL A 464 -14.14 -0.41 3.61
N ALA A 465 -15.44 -0.37 3.82
CA ALA A 465 -16.34 -1.48 3.57
C ALA A 465 -17.58 -1.02 2.79
N SER A 466 -18.12 -1.91 1.95
CA SER A 466 -19.35 -1.62 1.21
C SER A 466 -20.59 -1.76 2.09
N ASN A 467 -21.57 -0.88 1.84
CA ASN A 467 -22.91 -0.96 2.43
C ASN A 467 -23.83 -1.88 1.62
N TYR A 468 -24.78 -2.52 2.30
CA TYR A 468 -25.73 -3.44 1.71
C TYR A 468 -27.15 -3.21 2.25
N TYR A 469 -28.17 -3.71 1.53
CA TYR A 469 -29.50 -3.86 2.10
C TYR A 469 -29.62 -5.17 2.88
N ALA A 470 -30.14 -5.09 4.09
CA ALA A 470 -30.40 -6.23 4.94
C ALA A 470 -31.55 -7.10 4.39
N ALA A 471 -31.42 -8.42 4.57
CA ALA A 471 -32.58 -9.30 4.58
C ALA A 471 -33.32 -9.17 5.92
N GLU A 472 -34.62 -9.55 5.96
CA GLU A 472 -35.37 -9.60 7.20
C GLU A 472 -34.67 -10.50 8.24
N GLY A 473 -34.41 -9.97 9.41
CA GLY A 473 -33.76 -10.68 10.50
C GLY A 473 -32.22 -10.74 10.45
N GLN A 474 -31.55 -9.96 9.54
CA GLN A 474 -30.09 -9.80 9.50
C GLN A 474 -29.59 -9.28 10.85
N ASP A 475 -28.53 -9.91 11.38
CA ASP A 475 -27.85 -9.41 12.58
C ASP A 475 -26.96 -8.21 12.26
N PHE A 476 -27.08 -7.17 13.09
CA PHE A 476 -26.22 -5.99 13.00
C PHE A 476 -26.27 -5.21 14.32
N LEU A 477 -25.12 -4.90 14.92
CA LEU A 477 -25.01 -4.19 16.20
C LEU A 477 -25.87 -4.81 17.32
N GLY A 478 -25.84 -6.14 17.43
CA GLY A 478 -26.59 -6.89 18.46
C GLY A 478 -28.09 -6.91 18.30
N ARG A 479 -28.65 -6.43 17.19
CA ARG A 479 -30.10 -6.42 16.91
C ARG A 479 -30.42 -7.06 15.56
N LYS A 480 -31.70 -7.41 15.36
CA LYS A 480 -32.22 -7.84 14.07
C LYS A 480 -32.69 -6.63 13.28
N LEU A 481 -32.26 -6.55 12.02
CA LEU A 481 -32.68 -5.52 11.08
C LEU A 481 -33.96 -5.93 10.35
N SER A 482 -34.70 -4.93 9.87
CA SER A 482 -35.80 -5.12 8.91
C SER A 482 -35.22 -5.22 7.49
N ALA A 483 -36.02 -5.80 6.57
CA ALA A 483 -35.67 -5.85 5.17
C ALA A 483 -35.45 -4.42 4.62
N ASN A 484 -34.36 -4.25 3.86
CA ASN A 484 -33.89 -3.01 3.28
C ASN A 484 -33.28 -1.97 4.25
N ASP A 485 -33.11 -2.28 5.53
CA ASP A 485 -32.24 -1.49 6.38
C ASP A 485 -30.79 -1.59 5.85
N TYR A 486 -29.97 -0.56 6.10
CA TYR A 486 -28.56 -0.62 5.74
C TYR A 486 -27.75 -1.44 6.75
N TYR A 487 -26.78 -2.21 6.26
CA TYR A 487 -25.77 -2.85 7.10
C TYR A 487 -24.42 -2.93 6.40
N PHE A 488 -23.36 -3.17 7.18
CA PHE A 488 -21.98 -3.33 6.74
C PHE A 488 -21.47 -4.67 7.22
N VAL A 489 -20.72 -5.39 6.40
CA VAL A 489 -20.19 -6.72 6.76
C VAL A 489 -18.91 -6.59 7.54
N ASP A 490 -17.97 -5.80 7.03
CA ASP A 490 -16.63 -5.65 7.57
C ASP A 490 -16.49 -4.42 8.47
N GLU A 491 -15.95 -3.34 7.99
CA GLU A 491 -15.75 -2.11 8.75
C GLU A 491 -17.02 -1.25 8.80
N TYR A 492 -17.30 -0.61 9.93
CA TYR A 492 -18.49 0.22 10.06
C TYR A 492 -18.23 1.60 10.67
N ASN A 493 -17.68 1.64 11.87
CA ASN A 493 -17.43 2.86 12.63
C ASN A 493 -16.21 2.67 13.54
N PRO A 494 -15.77 3.68 14.32
CA PRO A 494 -14.60 3.54 15.20
C PRO A 494 -14.65 2.34 16.15
N GLU A 495 -15.81 1.93 16.68
CA GLU A 495 -15.93 0.74 17.53
C GLU A 495 -15.74 -0.55 16.73
N PHE A 496 -16.38 -0.65 15.56
CA PHE A 496 -16.37 -1.84 14.71
C PHE A 496 -15.44 -1.63 13.51
N SER A 497 -14.16 -1.40 13.80
CA SER A 497 -13.07 -1.35 12.82
C SER A 497 -11.84 -2.07 13.35
N ARG A 498 -11.10 -2.70 12.42
CA ARG A 498 -9.94 -3.57 12.74
C ARG A 498 -8.61 -2.86 12.58
N ASP A 499 -8.59 -1.63 12.06
CA ASP A 499 -7.37 -0.96 11.62
C ASP A 499 -6.52 -0.41 12.76
N ILE A 500 -5.23 -0.69 12.63
CA ILE A 500 -4.17 -0.22 13.53
C ILE A 500 -3.58 1.11 13.06
N GLU A 501 -3.68 1.42 11.76
CA GLU A 501 -3.21 2.69 11.21
C GLU A 501 -3.85 3.87 11.96
N PRO A 502 -3.05 4.85 12.42
CA PRO A 502 -3.59 6.00 13.15
C PRO A 502 -4.67 6.75 12.38
N SER A 503 -5.69 7.22 13.09
CA SER A 503 -6.84 7.96 12.57
C SER A 503 -6.81 9.44 12.93
N ASP A 504 -7.40 10.26 12.06
CA ASP A 504 -7.70 11.67 12.35
C ASP A 504 -9.07 11.76 13.07
N GLY A 505 -9.09 11.28 14.32
CA GLY A 505 -10.27 11.21 15.16
C GLY A 505 -9.89 10.89 16.60
N PHE A 506 -10.85 10.59 17.46
CA PHE A 506 -10.61 10.35 18.89
C PHE A 506 -9.72 9.12 19.17
N LEU A 507 -9.67 8.13 18.27
CA LEU A 507 -8.78 6.98 18.42
C LEU A 507 -7.30 7.33 18.22
N GLY A 508 -7.00 8.40 17.46
CA GLY A 508 -5.63 8.86 17.27
C GLY A 508 -4.67 7.75 16.88
N ASP A 509 -3.60 7.56 17.65
CA ASP A 509 -2.59 6.53 17.51
C ASP A 509 -2.65 5.44 18.60
N GLU A 510 -3.72 5.38 19.39
CA GLU A 510 -3.86 4.47 20.53
C GLU A 510 -3.66 2.99 20.12
N ALA A 511 -4.31 2.55 19.04
CA ALA A 511 -4.18 1.19 18.53
C ALA A 511 -2.74 0.87 18.10
N TYR A 512 -2.06 1.83 17.48
CA TYR A 512 -0.66 1.69 17.07
C TYR A 512 0.28 1.59 18.27
N MET A 513 0.08 2.40 19.30
CA MET A 513 0.89 2.36 20.52
C MET A 513 0.69 1.06 21.29
N LYS A 514 -0.55 0.54 21.36
CA LYS A 514 -0.85 -0.79 21.92
C LYS A 514 -0.20 -1.90 21.10
N LEU A 515 -0.22 -1.81 19.77
CA LEU A 515 0.50 -2.77 18.91
C LEU A 515 1.99 -2.81 19.26
N ALA A 516 2.64 -1.65 19.32
CA ALA A 516 4.06 -1.57 19.68
C ALA A 516 4.35 -2.14 21.10
N HIS A 517 3.45 -1.87 22.06
CA HIS A 517 3.52 -2.41 23.42
C HIS A 517 3.53 -3.94 23.40
N TYR A 518 2.54 -4.56 22.76
CA TYR A 518 2.39 -6.01 22.75
C TYR A 518 3.43 -6.72 21.89
N ILE A 519 3.88 -6.11 20.78
CA ILE A 519 5.02 -6.66 20.01
C ILE A 519 6.28 -6.70 20.87
N ARG A 520 6.55 -5.68 21.66
CA ARG A 520 7.69 -5.70 22.59
C ARG A 520 7.53 -6.79 23.66
N LEU A 521 6.34 -6.98 24.23
CA LEU A 521 6.08 -8.10 25.15
C LEU A 521 6.30 -9.46 24.49
N PHE A 522 5.93 -9.63 23.24
CA PHE A 522 6.06 -10.87 22.49
C PHE A 522 7.51 -11.15 22.05
N LYS A 523 8.19 -10.14 21.49
CA LYS A 523 9.53 -10.28 20.89
C LYS A 523 10.67 -9.93 21.83
N GLY A 524 10.38 -9.31 22.98
CA GLY A 524 11.37 -8.67 23.83
C GLY A 524 11.80 -7.30 23.28
N ALA A 525 12.52 -6.54 24.08
CA ALA A 525 13.08 -5.25 23.72
C ALA A 525 14.52 -5.14 24.23
N ARG A 526 15.36 -4.35 23.55
CA ARG A 526 16.71 -4.07 24.03
C ARG A 526 16.67 -3.12 25.24
N ALA A 527 17.61 -3.28 26.15
CA ALA A 527 17.76 -2.34 27.24
C ALA A 527 18.25 -0.98 26.72
N VAL A 528 17.63 0.10 27.21
CA VAL A 528 18.12 1.46 26.94
C VAL A 528 19.49 1.65 27.60
N GLY A 529 20.38 2.38 26.93
CA GLY A 529 21.67 2.74 27.50
C GLY A 529 21.51 3.54 28.79
N ALA A 530 22.39 3.33 29.76
CA ALA A 530 22.38 4.09 31.00
C ALA A 530 22.74 5.56 30.75
N ALA A 531 22.06 6.47 31.45
CA ALA A 531 22.47 7.87 31.46
C ALA A 531 23.88 8.01 32.03
N ASN A 532 24.72 8.80 31.38
CA ASN A 532 26.12 8.98 31.75
C ASN A 532 26.37 10.05 32.82
N GLY A 533 25.33 10.43 33.57
CA GLY A 533 25.39 11.32 34.71
C GLY A 533 24.52 12.57 34.57
N SER A 534 24.72 13.51 35.49
CA SER A 534 24.00 14.77 35.51
C SER A 534 24.70 15.79 34.60
N HIS A 535 23.92 16.48 33.80
CA HIS A 535 24.39 17.54 32.90
C HIS A 535 23.49 18.78 33.02
N THR A 536 24.05 19.88 33.47
CA THR A 536 23.34 21.18 33.46
C THR A 536 23.50 21.79 32.06
N ILE A 537 22.40 22.12 31.40
CA ILE A 537 22.36 22.66 30.04
C ILE A 537 21.98 24.15 30.10
N SER A 538 22.81 24.97 29.48
CA SER A 538 22.54 26.39 29.27
C SER A 538 21.81 26.62 27.96
N ILE A 539 20.51 26.96 27.99
CA ILE A 539 19.64 27.00 26.79
C ILE A 539 20.13 28.03 25.75
N ASN A 540 20.85 29.07 26.18
CA ASN A 540 21.32 30.15 25.31
C ASN A 540 22.75 29.95 24.81
N GLU A 541 23.39 28.83 25.12
CA GLU A 541 24.75 28.52 24.72
C GLU A 541 24.83 27.52 23.57
N SER A 542 26.05 27.14 23.19
CA SER A 542 26.32 26.21 22.09
C SER A 542 25.70 24.84 22.31
N PHE A 543 25.15 24.24 21.25
CA PHE A 543 24.68 22.86 21.26
C PHE A 543 25.77 21.82 21.47
N ALA A 544 27.08 22.18 21.37
CA ALA A 544 28.20 21.28 21.67
C ALA A 544 28.15 20.70 23.10
N GLN A 545 27.48 21.36 24.04
CA GLN A 545 27.25 20.82 25.38
C GLN A 545 26.44 19.49 25.40
N TRP A 546 25.70 19.20 24.32
CA TRP A 546 24.95 17.96 24.15
C TRP A 546 25.78 16.81 23.60
N ASP A 547 27.00 17.05 23.08
CA ASP A 547 27.82 16.01 22.43
C ASP A 547 28.15 14.85 23.38
N THR A 548 28.28 15.16 24.67
CA THR A 548 28.62 14.19 25.71
C THR A 548 27.41 13.61 26.45
N VAL A 549 26.19 14.06 26.16
CA VAL A 549 24.98 13.52 26.81
C VAL A 549 24.59 12.19 26.19
N GLU A 550 24.40 11.16 27.03
CA GLU A 550 23.97 9.82 26.64
C GLU A 550 22.82 9.33 27.52
N PRO A 551 21.90 8.49 26.99
CA PRO A 551 21.88 7.94 25.64
C PRO A 551 21.37 8.94 24.59
N ALA A 552 21.79 8.73 23.34
CA ALA A 552 21.21 9.39 22.18
C ALA A 552 20.23 8.44 21.49
N PHE A 553 19.11 9.00 21.02
CA PHE A 553 18.09 8.31 20.23
C PHE A 553 18.10 8.89 18.82
N TYR A 554 18.21 8.03 17.83
CA TYR A 554 18.39 8.43 16.44
C TYR A 554 17.17 8.11 15.61
N ASP A 555 16.72 9.08 14.82
CA ASP A 555 15.70 8.87 13.80
C ASP A 555 16.34 8.67 12.41
N SER A 556 15.53 8.20 11.47
CA SER A 556 15.90 8.01 10.08
C SER A 556 15.88 9.34 9.33
N VAL A 557 17.06 9.82 8.94
CA VAL A 557 17.23 11.10 8.25
C VAL A 557 16.90 10.97 6.76
N GLY A 558 16.22 11.98 6.19
CA GLY A 558 15.81 12.00 4.78
C GLY A 558 14.56 11.17 4.48
N ASP A 559 13.83 10.78 5.50
CA ASP A 559 12.64 9.94 5.39
C ASP A 559 11.35 10.74 5.13
N VAL A 560 11.37 12.05 5.36
CA VAL A 560 10.24 12.95 5.09
C VAL A 560 10.28 13.40 3.63
N THR A 561 9.57 12.66 2.79
CA THR A 561 9.49 12.93 1.35
C THR A 561 8.38 13.92 1.00
N HIS A 562 8.44 14.44 -0.23
CA HIS A 562 7.36 15.29 -0.76
C HIS A 562 6.13 14.43 -1.10
N ARG A 563 4.95 15.03 -1.01
CA ARG A 563 3.66 14.46 -1.39
C ARG A 563 3.00 15.35 -2.42
N ASN A 564 2.51 14.77 -3.51
CA ASN A 564 1.65 15.42 -4.49
C ASN A 564 0.80 14.34 -5.18
N GLU A 565 -0.20 13.85 -4.47
CA GLU A 565 -0.98 12.67 -4.87
C GLU A 565 -2.47 12.97 -4.92
N LEU A 566 -3.17 12.36 -5.89
CA LEU A 566 -4.61 12.41 -5.95
C LEU A 566 -5.21 11.61 -4.80
N ALA A 567 -6.08 12.25 -4.02
CA ALA A 567 -6.83 11.59 -2.95
C ALA A 567 -7.79 10.51 -3.49
N TYR A 568 -8.24 9.61 -2.59
CA TYR A 568 -9.31 8.66 -2.86
C TYR A 568 -10.55 9.39 -3.42
N ALA A 569 -11.24 8.76 -4.37
CA ALA A 569 -12.38 9.36 -5.09
C ALA A 569 -12.07 10.68 -5.83
N GLY A 570 -10.83 11.14 -5.85
CA GLY A 570 -10.41 12.34 -6.57
C GLY A 570 -10.98 13.66 -6.02
N TYR A 571 -11.35 13.69 -4.74
CA TYR A 571 -11.95 14.88 -4.14
C TYR A 571 -10.97 16.05 -4.00
N THR A 572 -9.67 15.77 -3.90
CA THR A 572 -8.60 16.78 -3.82
C THR A 572 -7.25 16.18 -4.24
N THR A 573 -6.24 17.03 -4.36
CA THR A 573 -4.84 16.62 -4.43
C THR A 573 -4.17 16.87 -3.09
N LEU A 574 -3.55 15.83 -2.53
CA LEU A 574 -2.87 15.88 -1.24
C LEU A 574 -1.42 16.33 -1.46
N VAL A 575 -1.09 17.52 -0.97
CA VAL A 575 0.21 18.15 -1.23
C VAL A 575 0.95 18.41 0.09
N ASN A 576 2.19 17.93 0.19
CA ASN A 576 3.13 18.31 1.23
C ASN A 576 4.55 18.41 0.65
N GLN A 577 5.02 19.62 0.42
CA GLN A 577 6.35 19.88 -0.14
C GLN A 577 7.28 20.50 0.91
N SER A 578 6.89 20.47 2.18
CA SER A 578 7.63 21.18 3.23
C SER A 578 8.95 20.51 3.62
N GLY A 579 9.06 19.18 3.54
CA GLY A 579 10.20 18.41 4.07
C GLY A 579 10.46 18.66 5.55
N ARG A 580 9.43 19.15 6.31
CA ARG A 580 9.57 19.50 7.73
C ARG A 580 9.46 18.29 8.63
N ASN A 581 10.03 18.40 9.82
CA ASN A 581 9.97 17.39 10.88
C ASN A 581 10.74 16.11 10.54
N ASP A 582 11.78 16.22 9.71
CA ASP A 582 12.77 15.18 9.47
C ASP A 582 13.75 15.22 10.66
N PHE A 583 13.50 14.39 11.67
CA PHE A 583 14.29 14.35 12.88
C PHE A 583 15.61 13.60 12.66
N ASP A 584 16.62 13.94 13.42
CA ASP A 584 17.95 13.33 13.38
C ASP A 584 18.28 12.67 14.72
N THR A 585 18.24 13.45 15.80
CA THR A 585 18.71 13.01 17.13
C THR A 585 17.85 13.60 18.22
N LEU A 586 17.48 12.76 19.19
CA LEU A 586 16.82 13.17 20.42
C LEU A 586 17.72 12.80 21.60
N LYS A 587 17.83 13.69 22.59
CA LYS A 587 18.54 13.43 23.85
C LYS A 587 17.80 14.05 25.01
N VAL A 588 17.99 13.48 26.20
CA VAL A 588 17.46 14.02 27.46
C VAL A 588 18.63 14.17 28.44
N ALA A 589 18.77 15.35 29.01
CA ALA A 589 19.70 15.64 30.10
C ALA A 589 18.94 16.03 31.37
N TYR A 590 19.56 15.87 32.50
CA TYR A 590 18.99 16.32 33.76
C TYR A 590 20.07 16.85 34.70
N ASP A 591 19.67 17.74 35.57
CA ASP A 591 20.44 18.14 36.75
C ASP A 591 19.59 18.04 38.03
N ALA A 592 20.00 18.68 39.11
CA ALA A 592 19.29 18.59 40.39
C ALA A 592 17.90 19.24 40.35
N GLU A 593 17.64 20.14 39.41
CA GLU A 593 16.44 20.98 39.37
C GLU A 593 15.64 20.87 38.07
N ASN A 594 16.27 20.44 36.96
CA ASN A 594 15.69 20.53 35.63
C ASN A 594 15.84 19.24 34.82
N LEU A 595 14.89 19.04 33.89
CA LEU A 595 15.01 18.16 32.75
C LEU A 595 15.18 19.00 31.49
N TYR A 596 16.11 18.60 30.61
CA TYR A 596 16.41 19.28 29.37
C TYR A 596 16.16 18.32 28.21
N PHE A 597 15.52 18.81 27.16
CA PHE A 597 15.21 18.04 25.97
C PHE A 597 15.94 18.64 24.77
N TYR A 598 16.60 17.80 24.01
CA TYR A 598 17.26 18.16 22.77
C TYR A 598 16.62 17.41 21.61
N VAL A 599 16.22 18.17 20.60
CA VAL A 599 15.70 17.64 19.34
C VAL A 599 16.45 18.31 18.21
N LYS A 600 17.13 17.51 17.40
CA LYS A 600 17.80 17.95 16.20
C LYS A 600 17.03 17.46 14.97
N SER A 601 16.78 18.33 14.01
CA SER A 601 16.24 18.00 12.70
C SER A 601 17.32 18.04 11.63
N PHE A 602 17.13 17.28 10.58
CA PHE A 602 18.03 17.27 9.41
C PHE A 602 18.01 18.62 8.69
N ASN A 603 16.83 19.14 8.42
CA ASN A 603 16.62 20.46 7.85
C ASN A 603 16.33 21.49 8.94
N ARG A 604 16.63 22.76 8.66
CA ARG A 604 16.38 23.86 9.60
C ARG A 604 14.88 23.92 9.95
N PHE A 605 14.54 23.96 11.25
CA PHE A 605 13.17 24.23 11.68
C PHE A 605 12.69 25.56 11.10
N LEU A 606 11.67 25.52 10.26
CA LEU A 606 10.93 26.72 9.86
C LEU A 606 9.86 26.97 10.92
N ILE A 607 10.17 27.81 11.88
CA ILE A 607 9.18 28.29 12.85
C ILE A 607 8.31 29.29 12.11
N ILE A 608 7.11 28.88 11.69
CA ILE A 608 6.10 29.77 11.08
C ILE A 608 5.16 30.37 12.14
N SER A 609 5.02 29.76 13.31
CA SER A 609 4.37 30.31 14.49
C SER A 609 5.00 29.75 15.76
N LEU A 610 5.08 30.59 16.79
CA LEU A 610 5.46 30.18 18.14
C LEU A 610 4.26 29.51 18.83
N ASP A 611 3.81 28.39 18.36
CA ASP A 611 3.04 27.49 19.19
C ASP A 611 4.07 26.60 19.90
N VAL A 612 4.41 27.02 21.08
CA VAL A 612 5.27 26.31 22.00
C VAL A 612 4.67 24.95 22.24
N LEU A 613 5.41 23.89 21.87
CA LEU A 613 5.11 22.53 22.33
C LEU A 613 5.30 22.52 23.86
N ILE A 614 4.26 22.96 24.58
CA ILE A 614 4.22 22.79 26.04
C ILE A 614 3.77 21.35 26.26
N CYS A 615 4.73 20.48 26.53
CA CYS A 615 4.43 19.21 27.19
C CYS A 615 3.88 19.57 28.58
N ARG A 616 2.57 19.54 28.75
CA ARG A 616 1.97 19.56 30.10
C ARG A 616 1.97 18.14 30.62
N TYR A 617 2.59 17.98 31.80
CA TYR A 617 2.45 16.80 32.65
C TYR A 617 1.00 16.67 33.14
#